data_87921778c892fd9ff746bbef43f88ddf
#
_entry.id   87921778c892fd9ff746bbef43f88ddf
#
_cell.length_a   1.000
_cell.length_b   1.000
_cell.length_c   1.000
_cell.angle_alpha   90.00
_cell.angle_beta   90.00
_cell.angle_gamma   90.00
#
_symmetry.space_group_name_H-M   'P 1'
#
loop_
_entity.id
_entity.type
_entity.pdbx_description
1 polymer ?
#
loop_
_entity_poly.entity_id
_entity_poly.type
_entity_poly.pdbx_seq_one_letter_code
_entity_poly.pdbx_strand_id
1 'polypeptide(L)'
;METVGLSRRFTKRYPHEFSGGQRQRIGIARALAVDPEFIVADEPISALDVSIQAQIMNLMEKLQTEKNLTYLFISHDLRAIRHVSDRVAVMYLGKIVELADAKTVYREPLMPYTKALISAVPVPDPQIEAKRTRIILKGDVPSPINPPSGCHFNTRCPYAISECKRIEPSLVEIKPKHYAACIRISPEHAHIEENEKAGLGRVGN
;
A
#
# COMPACT_ATOMS: atom_id res chain seq x y z
N MET A 1 -16.79 -23.88 4.55
CA MET A 1 -15.77 -24.67 3.82
C MET A 1 -15.99 -24.58 2.31
N GLU A 2 -17.11 -25.02 1.78
CA GLU A 2 -17.42 -25.01 0.34
C GLU A 2 -17.35 -23.61 -0.29
N THR A 3 -17.84 -22.60 0.40
CA THR A 3 -17.76 -21.18 -0.01
C THR A 3 -16.34 -20.73 -0.38
N VAL A 4 -15.34 -21.32 0.28
CA VAL A 4 -13.92 -21.02 0.04
C VAL A 4 -13.21 -22.09 -0.79
N GLY A 5 -13.97 -23.01 -1.45
CA GLY A 5 -13.44 -24.05 -2.30
C GLY A 5 -12.76 -25.22 -1.55
N LEU A 6 -13.12 -25.46 -0.30
CA LEU A 6 -12.62 -26.59 0.48
C LEU A 6 -13.72 -27.64 0.72
N SER A 7 -13.37 -28.93 0.55
CA SER A 7 -14.29 -30.04 0.78
C SER A 7 -14.68 -30.13 2.26
N ARG A 8 -15.97 -30.44 2.54
CA ARG A 8 -16.48 -30.69 3.89
C ARG A 8 -15.74 -31.81 4.65
N ARG A 9 -15.20 -32.81 3.92
CA ARG A 9 -14.40 -33.89 4.52
C ARG A 9 -13.18 -33.40 5.30
N PHE A 10 -12.71 -32.16 5.06
CA PHE A 10 -11.56 -31.56 5.74
C PHE A 10 -11.88 -31.00 7.12
N THR A 11 -13.15 -30.95 7.54
CA THR A 11 -13.55 -30.40 8.86
C THR A 11 -12.98 -31.16 10.07
N LYS A 12 -12.56 -32.42 9.88
CA LYS A 12 -11.97 -33.26 10.94
C LYS A 12 -10.44 -33.22 10.98
N ARG A 13 -9.80 -32.45 10.07
CA ARG A 13 -8.34 -32.37 9.99
C ARG A 13 -7.77 -31.31 10.93
N TYR A 14 -6.55 -31.53 11.37
CA TYR A 14 -5.80 -30.57 12.16
C TYR A 14 -5.10 -29.53 11.28
N PRO A 15 -4.79 -28.32 11.79
CA PRO A 15 -4.18 -27.23 11.00
C PRO A 15 -2.87 -27.62 10.30
N HIS A 16 -2.05 -28.49 10.87
CA HIS A 16 -0.79 -28.93 10.28
C HIS A 16 -0.95 -29.88 9.08
N GLU A 17 -2.15 -30.44 8.88
CA GLU A 17 -2.47 -31.29 7.75
C GLU A 17 -2.92 -30.52 6.49
N PHE A 18 -2.90 -29.18 6.55
CA PHE A 18 -3.28 -28.30 5.44
C PHE A 18 -2.08 -27.59 4.83
N SER A 19 -2.11 -27.41 3.50
CA SER A 19 -1.15 -26.52 2.82
C SER A 19 -1.36 -25.06 3.23
N GLY A 20 -0.35 -24.19 2.94
CA GLY A 20 -0.45 -22.76 3.20
C GLY A 20 -1.71 -22.11 2.62
N GLY A 21 -2.01 -22.35 1.35
CA GLY A 21 -3.20 -21.85 0.68
C GLY A 21 -4.51 -22.41 1.26
N GLN A 22 -4.51 -23.67 1.71
CA GLN A 22 -5.68 -24.23 2.39
C GLN A 22 -5.89 -23.59 3.77
N ARG A 23 -4.83 -23.36 4.53
CA ARG A 23 -4.92 -22.61 5.81
C ARG A 23 -5.46 -21.21 5.60
N GLN A 24 -5.02 -20.53 4.54
CA GLN A 24 -5.53 -19.20 4.21
C GLN A 24 -7.03 -19.23 3.88
N ARG A 25 -7.49 -20.20 3.09
CA ARG A 25 -8.93 -20.40 2.81
C ARG A 25 -9.74 -20.69 4.08
N ILE A 26 -9.18 -21.42 5.04
CA ILE A 26 -9.81 -21.64 6.36
C ILE A 26 -9.91 -20.34 7.13
N GLY A 27 -8.85 -19.49 7.12
CA GLY A 27 -8.87 -18.16 7.73
C GLY A 27 -9.99 -17.29 7.16
N ILE A 28 -10.13 -17.26 5.83
CA ILE A 28 -11.22 -16.54 5.14
C ILE A 28 -12.59 -17.14 5.54
N ALA A 29 -12.74 -18.46 5.55
CA ALA A 29 -13.99 -19.11 5.96
C ALA A 29 -14.37 -18.77 7.40
N ARG A 30 -13.39 -18.66 8.30
CA ARG A 30 -13.58 -18.26 9.70
C ARG A 30 -14.06 -16.79 9.79
N ALA A 31 -13.45 -15.89 9.04
CA ALA A 31 -13.88 -14.48 8.99
C ALA A 31 -15.34 -14.35 8.49
N LEU A 32 -15.72 -15.16 7.51
CA LEU A 32 -17.08 -15.16 6.95
C LEU A 32 -18.14 -15.82 7.85
N ALA A 33 -17.75 -16.55 8.90
CA ALA A 33 -18.69 -17.33 9.73
C ALA A 33 -19.69 -16.46 10.52
N VAL A 34 -19.38 -15.19 10.74
CA VAL A 34 -20.23 -14.21 11.45
C VAL A 34 -21.01 -13.31 10.49
N ASP A 35 -21.00 -13.63 9.18
CA ASP A 35 -21.65 -12.88 8.11
C ASP A 35 -21.33 -11.36 8.13
N PRO A 36 -20.04 -10.98 8.03
CA PRO A 36 -19.60 -9.61 8.18
C PRO A 36 -19.91 -8.77 6.93
N GLU A 37 -20.04 -7.45 7.11
CA GLU A 37 -20.04 -6.47 6.01
C GLU A 37 -18.63 -5.94 5.70
N PHE A 38 -17.71 -6.02 6.68
CA PHE A 38 -16.34 -5.51 6.60
C PHE A 38 -15.33 -6.52 7.14
N ILE A 39 -14.25 -6.73 6.39
CA ILE A 39 -13.16 -7.64 6.77
C ILE A 39 -11.82 -6.92 6.70
N VAL A 40 -11.02 -7.02 7.75
CA VAL A 40 -9.61 -6.64 7.75
C VAL A 40 -8.78 -7.84 7.33
N ALA A 41 -8.10 -7.74 6.19
CA ALA A 41 -7.19 -8.74 5.66
C ALA A 41 -5.75 -8.26 5.83
N ASP A 42 -5.10 -8.69 6.90
CA ASP A 42 -3.72 -8.33 7.23
C ASP A 42 -2.77 -9.37 6.62
N GLU A 43 -1.95 -8.93 5.66
CA GLU A 43 -0.98 -9.75 4.93
C GLU A 43 -1.54 -11.09 4.39
N PRO A 44 -2.73 -11.09 3.73
CA PRO A 44 -3.46 -12.33 3.44
C PRO A 44 -2.78 -13.23 2.41
N ILE A 45 -1.71 -12.77 1.76
CA ILE A 45 -1.01 -13.50 0.69
C ILE A 45 0.50 -13.61 0.90
N SER A 46 1.07 -13.02 1.96
CA SER A 46 2.52 -12.82 2.13
C SER A 46 3.33 -14.14 2.22
N ALA A 47 2.74 -15.19 2.78
CA ALA A 47 3.40 -16.49 3.00
C ALA A 47 3.07 -17.54 1.93
N LEU A 48 2.56 -17.11 0.76
CA LEU A 48 2.08 -18.00 -0.29
C LEU A 48 2.93 -17.84 -1.57
N ASP A 49 3.06 -18.91 -2.34
CA ASP A 49 3.63 -18.83 -3.69
C ASP A 49 2.71 -18.04 -4.64
N VAL A 50 3.29 -17.50 -5.73
CA VAL A 50 2.62 -16.58 -6.66
C VAL A 50 1.33 -17.17 -7.23
N SER A 51 1.30 -18.48 -7.52
CA SER A 51 0.11 -19.12 -8.10
C SER A 51 -1.03 -19.22 -7.11
N ILE A 52 -0.71 -19.51 -5.84
CA ILE A 52 -1.68 -19.56 -4.76
C ILE A 52 -2.13 -18.15 -4.35
N GLN A 53 -1.23 -17.15 -4.36
CA GLN A 53 -1.60 -15.75 -4.17
C GLN A 53 -2.72 -15.33 -5.13
N ALA A 54 -2.55 -15.60 -6.44
CA ALA A 54 -3.56 -15.28 -7.45
C ALA A 54 -4.90 -15.97 -7.16
N GLN A 55 -4.88 -17.24 -6.74
CA GLN A 55 -6.11 -17.98 -6.39
C GLN A 55 -6.82 -17.38 -5.17
N ILE A 56 -6.08 -16.95 -4.16
CA ILE A 56 -6.68 -16.31 -2.96
C ILE A 56 -7.25 -14.93 -3.32
N MET A 57 -6.57 -14.14 -4.14
CA MET A 57 -7.06 -12.84 -4.60
C MET A 57 -8.37 -12.99 -5.39
N ASN A 58 -8.42 -13.89 -6.37
CA ASN A 58 -9.63 -14.18 -7.14
C ASN A 58 -10.78 -14.68 -6.24
N LEU A 59 -10.48 -15.47 -5.21
CA LEU A 59 -11.46 -15.88 -4.21
C LEU A 59 -12.01 -14.68 -3.43
N MET A 60 -11.14 -13.76 -2.98
CA MET A 60 -11.57 -12.58 -2.23
C MET A 60 -12.42 -11.65 -3.09
N GLU A 61 -12.06 -11.40 -4.36
CA GLU A 61 -12.86 -10.60 -5.30
C GLU A 61 -14.23 -11.23 -5.57
N LYS A 62 -14.27 -12.55 -5.76
CA LYS A 62 -15.52 -13.30 -5.90
C LYS A 62 -16.41 -13.11 -4.67
N LEU A 63 -15.86 -13.29 -3.47
CA LEU A 63 -16.60 -13.15 -2.21
C LEU A 63 -17.06 -11.71 -1.99
N GLN A 64 -16.25 -10.73 -2.38
CA GLN A 64 -16.62 -9.31 -2.33
C GLN A 64 -17.90 -9.05 -3.13
N THR A 65 -17.94 -9.57 -4.37
CA THR A 65 -19.10 -9.39 -5.24
C THR A 65 -20.32 -10.18 -4.75
N GLU A 66 -20.14 -11.44 -4.39
CA GLU A 66 -21.25 -12.34 -4.01
C GLU A 66 -21.89 -11.98 -2.66
N LYS A 67 -21.10 -11.41 -1.74
CA LYS A 67 -21.52 -11.08 -0.37
C LYS A 67 -21.56 -9.59 -0.08
N ASN A 68 -21.30 -8.75 -1.07
CA ASN A 68 -21.22 -7.28 -0.94
C ASN A 68 -20.28 -6.83 0.20
N LEU A 69 -19.09 -7.45 0.26
CA LEU A 69 -18.11 -7.20 1.32
C LEU A 69 -17.27 -5.96 1.06
N THR A 70 -16.92 -5.25 2.12
CA THR A 70 -15.87 -4.24 2.11
C THR A 70 -14.60 -4.81 2.73
N TYR A 71 -13.43 -4.62 2.08
CA TYR A 71 -12.14 -5.05 2.60
C TYR A 71 -11.25 -3.86 3.00
N LEU A 72 -10.58 -3.97 4.14
CA LEU A 72 -9.32 -3.29 4.39
C LEU A 72 -8.19 -4.29 4.13
N PHE A 73 -7.54 -4.16 2.97
CA PHE A 73 -6.47 -5.06 2.55
C PHE A 73 -5.11 -4.45 2.89
N ILE A 74 -4.35 -5.05 3.81
CA ILE A 74 -3.02 -4.59 4.23
C ILE A 74 -1.98 -5.51 3.59
N SER A 75 -1.03 -4.95 2.84
CA SER A 75 0.04 -5.72 2.21
C SER A 75 1.23 -4.83 1.85
N HIS A 76 2.41 -5.44 1.74
CA HIS A 76 3.60 -4.82 1.16
C HIS A 76 3.78 -5.16 -0.33
N ASP A 77 2.96 -6.04 -0.91
CA ASP A 77 2.98 -6.31 -2.36
C ASP A 77 2.14 -5.28 -3.11
N LEU A 78 2.83 -4.29 -3.68
CA LEU A 78 2.20 -3.21 -4.45
C LEU A 78 1.47 -3.70 -5.70
N ARG A 79 1.84 -4.87 -6.27
CA ARG A 79 1.14 -5.44 -7.43
C ARG A 79 -0.22 -5.98 -7.02
N ALA A 80 -0.28 -6.68 -5.89
CA ALA A 80 -1.52 -7.17 -5.32
C ALA A 80 -2.46 -6.00 -4.98
N ILE A 81 -1.96 -4.98 -4.25
CA ILE A 81 -2.71 -3.76 -3.90
C ILE A 81 -3.28 -3.10 -5.16
N ARG A 82 -2.49 -2.93 -6.22
CA ARG A 82 -2.94 -2.32 -7.48
C ARG A 82 -4.11 -3.08 -8.12
N HIS A 83 -4.14 -4.40 -7.94
CA HIS A 83 -5.14 -5.27 -8.56
C HIS A 83 -6.47 -5.25 -7.80
N VAL A 84 -6.43 -5.36 -6.47
CA VAL A 84 -7.63 -5.57 -5.66
C VAL A 84 -8.25 -4.30 -5.07
N SER A 85 -7.54 -3.16 -5.11
CA SER A 85 -7.98 -1.97 -4.35
C SER A 85 -8.60 -0.91 -5.23
N ASP A 86 -9.72 -0.33 -4.77
CA ASP A 86 -10.29 0.89 -5.35
C ASP A 86 -9.53 2.13 -4.87
N ARG A 87 -9.15 2.16 -3.59
CA ARG A 87 -8.40 3.24 -2.96
C ARG A 87 -7.16 2.69 -2.25
N VAL A 88 -6.10 3.47 -2.25
CA VAL A 88 -4.82 3.11 -1.62
C VAL A 88 -4.42 4.17 -0.61
N ALA A 89 -4.14 3.72 0.62
CA ALA A 89 -3.48 4.50 1.65
C ALA A 89 -2.03 4.02 1.79
N VAL A 90 -1.07 4.90 1.56
CA VAL A 90 0.36 4.61 1.77
C VAL A 90 0.74 5.02 3.17
N MET A 91 1.35 4.09 3.93
CA MET A 91 1.77 4.32 5.30
C MET A 91 3.29 4.32 5.42
N TYR A 92 3.83 5.23 6.25
CA TYR A 92 5.24 5.27 6.61
C TYR A 92 5.39 5.56 8.11
N LEU A 93 6.12 4.71 8.83
CA LEU A 93 6.33 4.81 10.29
C LEU A 93 5.03 5.13 11.06
N GLY A 94 3.96 4.37 10.82
CA GLY A 94 2.69 4.51 11.53
C GLY A 94 1.79 5.67 11.08
N LYS A 95 2.20 6.49 10.11
CA LYS A 95 1.41 7.61 9.57
C LYS A 95 0.98 7.34 8.14
N ILE A 96 -0.28 7.66 7.82
CA ILE A 96 -0.72 7.70 6.42
C ILE A 96 -0.13 8.93 5.78
N VAL A 97 0.68 8.73 4.72
CA VAL A 97 1.40 9.81 4.04
C VAL A 97 0.80 10.16 2.69
N GLU A 98 0.02 9.27 2.10
CA GLU A 98 -0.72 9.51 0.85
C GLU A 98 -1.98 8.66 0.80
N LEU A 99 -3.07 9.20 0.25
CA LEU A 99 -4.35 8.51 0.08
C LEU A 99 -5.03 9.01 -1.20
N ALA A 100 -5.34 8.11 -2.13
CA ALA A 100 -6.16 8.42 -3.31
C ALA A 100 -6.75 7.14 -3.92
N ASP A 101 -7.46 7.30 -5.05
CA ASP A 101 -7.85 6.18 -5.89
C ASP A 101 -6.60 5.40 -6.34
N ALA A 102 -6.68 4.07 -6.38
CA ALA A 102 -5.54 3.22 -6.72
C ALA A 102 -4.87 3.66 -8.04
N LYS A 103 -5.65 3.87 -9.10
CA LYS A 103 -5.12 4.33 -10.40
C LYS A 103 -4.33 5.62 -10.27
N THR A 104 -4.80 6.57 -9.47
CA THR A 104 -4.17 7.87 -9.25
C THR A 104 -2.85 7.74 -8.52
N VAL A 105 -2.80 6.96 -7.41
CA VAL A 105 -1.56 6.73 -6.66
C VAL A 105 -0.46 6.14 -7.55
N TYR A 106 -0.81 5.18 -8.43
CA TYR A 106 0.20 4.53 -9.29
C TYR A 106 0.63 5.37 -10.50
N ARG A 107 -0.22 6.28 -10.99
CA ARG A 107 0.09 7.13 -12.16
C ARG A 107 0.74 8.44 -11.77
N GLU A 108 0.28 9.05 -10.69
CA GLU A 108 0.63 10.40 -10.28
C GLU A 108 0.90 10.49 -8.77
N PRO A 109 1.82 9.67 -8.22
CA PRO A 109 2.14 9.72 -6.79
C PRO A 109 2.64 11.12 -6.41
N LEU A 110 2.12 11.68 -5.33
CA LEU A 110 2.51 13.00 -4.83
C LEU A 110 3.68 12.89 -3.84
N MET A 111 3.59 11.95 -2.91
CA MET A 111 4.56 11.80 -1.83
C MET A 111 5.89 11.22 -2.35
N PRO A 112 7.06 11.80 -2.02
CA PRO A 112 8.36 11.26 -2.47
C PRO A 112 8.59 9.80 -2.06
N TYR A 113 8.09 9.38 -0.91
CA TYR A 113 8.14 7.98 -0.48
C TYR A 113 7.33 7.07 -1.41
N THR A 114 6.11 7.45 -1.76
CA THR A 114 5.25 6.69 -2.69
C THR A 114 5.90 6.57 -4.08
N LYS A 115 6.51 7.67 -4.57
CA LYS A 115 7.28 7.66 -5.83
C LYS A 115 8.40 6.63 -5.79
N ALA A 116 9.16 6.59 -4.70
CA ALA A 116 10.24 5.61 -4.51
C ALA A 116 9.71 4.18 -4.45
N LEU A 117 8.62 3.92 -3.70
CA LEU A 117 7.98 2.61 -3.61
C LEU A 117 7.53 2.11 -4.99
N ILE A 118 6.80 2.94 -5.73
CA ILE A 118 6.28 2.57 -7.06
C ILE A 118 7.43 2.39 -8.05
N SER A 119 8.49 3.19 -7.97
CA SER A 119 9.68 3.04 -8.82
C SER A 119 10.40 1.72 -8.62
N ALA A 120 10.22 1.07 -7.47
CA ALA A 120 10.84 -0.20 -7.14
C ALA A 120 10.03 -1.43 -7.62
N VAL A 121 8.77 -1.24 -8.05
CA VAL A 121 7.93 -2.34 -8.56
C VAL A 121 8.40 -2.74 -9.96
N PRO A 122 8.85 -3.99 -10.20
CA PRO A 122 9.27 -4.43 -11.52
C PRO A 122 8.11 -4.39 -12.54
N VAL A 123 8.43 -3.96 -13.76
CA VAL A 123 7.49 -4.03 -14.89
C VAL A 123 7.77 -5.30 -15.69
N PRO A 124 6.74 -6.09 -16.06
CA PRO A 124 6.94 -7.34 -16.80
C PRO A 124 7.53 -7.18 -18.21
N ASP A 125 7.59 -5.96 -18.74
CA ASP A 125 8.14 -5.63 -20.05
C ASP A 125 9.64 -5.29 -19.91
N PRO A 126 10.58 -6.12 -20.47
CA PRO A 126 12.02 -5.87 -20.38
C PRO A 126 12.48 -4.58 -21.05
N GLN A 127 11.78 -4.12 -22.11
CA GLN A 127 12.15 -2.89 -22.82
C GLN A 127 11.78 -1.65 -22.01
N ILE A 128 10.65 -1.70 -21.30
CA ILE A 128 10.22 -0.64 -20.40
C ILE A 128 11.07 -0.66 -19.14
N GLU A 129 11.33 -1.84 -18.55
CA GLU A 129 12.13 -1.98 -17.33
C GLU A 129 13.56 -1.45 -17.52
N ALA A 130 14.19 -1.71 -18.68
CA ALA A 130 15.54 -1.23 -18.98
C ALA A 130 15.66 0.31 -19.05
N LYS A 131 14.55 1.01 -19.33
CA LYS A 131 14.52 2.49 -19.43
C LYS A 131 14.11 3.16 -18.12
N ARG A 132 13.64 2.39 -17.12
CA ARG A 132 13.17 2.94 -15.84
C ARG A 132 14.32 3.34 -14.93
N THR A 133 14.16 4.50 -14.32
CA THR A 133 15.08 4.94 -13.25
C THR A 133 14.46 4.62 -11.90
N ARG A 134 15.06 3.66 -11.19
CA ARG A 134 14.67 3.33 -9.82
C ARG A 134 15.15 4.42 -8.86
N ILE A 135 14.27 4.94 -8.02
CA ILE A 135 14.60 5.91 -6.97
C ILE A 135 15.17 5.15 -5.78
N ILE A 136 16.46 5.30 -5.54
CA ILE A 136 17.16 4.67 -4.41
C ILE A 136 17.13 5.65 -3.23
N LEU A 137 16.42 5.27 -2.18
CA LEU A 137 16.38 6.02 -0.93
C LEU A 137 17.68 5.78 -0.15
N LYS A 138 18.33 6.86 0.30
CA LYS A 138 19.55 6.79 1.12
C LYS A 138 19.20 6.61 2.60
N GLY A 139 20.10 5.97 3.34
CA GLY A 139 19.98 5.74 4.78
C GLY A 139 19.02 4.63 5.18
N ASP A 140 19.11 4.21 6.44
CA ASP A 140 18.28 3.16 7.02
C ASP A 140 16.87 3.66 7.36
N VAL A 141 15.93 2.72 7.51
CA VAL A 141 14.58 3.03 7.99
C VAL A 141 14.66 3.35 9.48
N PRO A 142 14.26 4.57 9.91
CA PRO A 142 14.27 4.90 11.33
C PRO A 142 13.35 3.99 12.15
N SER A 143 13.63 3.89 13.45
CA SER A 143 12.78 3.12 14.36
C SER A 143 11.39 3.74 14.48
N PRO A 144 10.32 2.96 14.38
CA PRO A 144 8.97 3.46 14.61
C PRO A 144 8.69 3.81 16.08
N ILE A 145 9.53 3.33 17.03
CA ILE A 145 9.42 3.66 18.46
C ILE A 145 9.87 5.10 18.72
N ASN A 146 10.94 5.55 18.02
CA ASN A 146 11.47 6.89 18.11
C ASN A 146 11.57 7.48 16.68
N PRO A 147 10.44 7.89 16.08
CA PRO A 147 10.44 8.44 14.74
C PRO A 147 11.15 9.81 14.70
N PRO A 148 11.70 10.20 13.55
CA PRO A 148 12.27 11.54 13.38
C PRO A 148 11.25 12.63 13.70
N SER A 149 11.71 13.74 14.26
CA SER A 149 10.88 14.94 14.48
C SER A 149 10.40 15.54 13.15
N GLY A 150 9.24 16.18 13.18
CA GLY A 150 8.59 16.73 12.00
C GLY A 150 8.09 15.67 11.04
N CYS A 151 8.34 15.81 9.75
CA CYS A 151 7.99 14.80 8.77
C CYS A 151 8.81 13.51 9.01
N HIS A 152 8.16 12.39 9.31
CA HIS A 152 8.84 11.11 9.60
C HIS A 152 9.76 10.64 8.46
N PHE A 153 9.51 11.08 7.22
CA PHE A 153 10.32 10.73 6.05
C PHE A 153 11.51 11.69 5.82
N ASN A 154 11.69 12.75 6.64
CA ASN A 154 12.68 13.81 6.39
C ASN A 154 14.11 13.32 6.24
N THR A 155 14.53 12.28 6.98
CA THR A 155 15.88 11.72 6.96
C THR A 155 16.23 10.98 5.66
N ARG A 156 15.23 10.55 4.92
CA ARG A 156 15.39 9.77 3.68
C ARG A 156 14.82 10.46 2.44
N CYS A 157 14.14 11.60 2.65
CA CYS A 157 13.53 12.36 1.56
C CYS A 157 14.61 13.12 0.76
N PRO A 158 14.76 12.88 -0.56
CA PRO A 158 15.73 13.62 -1.37
C PRO A 158 15.39 15.10 -1.52
N TYR A 159 14.18 15.50 -1.14
CA TYR A 159 13.67 16.87 -1.22
C TYR A 159 13.47 17.51 0.16
N ALA A 160 14.06 16.94 1.21
CA ALA A 160 13.92 17.48 2.56
C ALA A 160 14.53 18.87 2.69
N ILE A 161 13.80 19.77 3.35
CA ILE A 161 14.25 21.11 3.74
C ILE A 161 14.31 21.21 5.28
N SER A 162 14.84 22.30 5.82
CA SER A 162 14.98 22.51 7.27
C SER A 162 13.64 22.41 8.01
N GLU A 163 12.57 22.92 7.42
CA GLU A 163 11.19 22.90 7.93
C GLU A 163 10.66 21.49 8.10
N CYS A 164 11.04 20.55 7.21
CA CYS A 164 10.64 19.14 7.31
C CYS A 164 11.09 18.46 8.61
N LYS A 165 12.13 18.98 9.28
CA LYS A 165 12.61 18.47 10.58
C LYS A 165 11.81 19.02 11.76
N ARG A 166 11.03 20.08 11.56
CA ARG A 166 10.31 20.81 12.63
C ARG A 166 8.80 20.67 12.52
N ILE A 167 8.27 20.60 11.28
CA ILE A 167 6.84 20.59 11.00
C ILE A 167 6.42 19.16 10.66
N GLU A 168 5.51 18.59 11.45
CA GLU A 168 4.83 17.36 11.11
C GLU A 168 3.70 17.69 10.11
N PRO A 169 3.75 17.14 8.87
CA PRO A 169 2.74 17.46 7.87
C PRO A 169 1.41 16.75 8.17
N SER A 170 0.31 17.49 8.09
CA SER A 170 -1.04 16.93 8.08
C SER A 170 -1.35 16.25 6.74
N LEU A 171 -2.21 15.24 6.76
CA LEU A 171 -2.77 14.65 5.54
C LEU A 171 -3.87 15.57 5.01
N VAL A 172 -3.57 16.32 3.96
CA VAL A 172 -4.49 17.31 3.37
C VAL A 172 -4.77 17.02 1.91
N GLU A 173 -5.92 17.46 1.41
CA GLU A 173 -6.29 17.32 0.01
C GLU A 173 -5.45 18.27 -0.85
N ILE A 174 -4.66 17.70 -1.76
CA ILE A 174 -3.78 18.44 -2.69
C ILE A 174 -4.45 18.60 -4.06
N LYS A 175 -5.12 17.54 -4.51
CA LYS A 175 -5.95 17.48 -5.72
C LYS A 175 -7.28 16.82 -5.34
N PRO A 176 -8.35 16.95 -6.12
CA PRO A 176 -9.63 16.30 -5.82
C PRO A 176 -9.46 14.81 -5.51
N LYS A 177 -9.87 14.39 -4.30
CA LYS A 177 -9.77 13.03 -3.75
C LYS A 177 -8.33 12.47 -3.66
N HIS A 178 -7.30 13.32 -3.69
CA HIS A 178 -5.91 12.95 -3.58
C HIS A 178 -5.25 13.72 -2.44
N TYR A 179 -4.95 13.03 -1.36
CA TYR A 179 -4.43 13.58 -0.10
C TYR A 179 -2.96 13.20 0.05
N ALA A 180 -2.15 14.13 0.54
CA ALA A 180 -0.75 13.87 0.86
C ALA A 180 -0.31 14.64 2.10
N ALA A 181 0.60 14.03 2.88
CA ALA A 181 1.21 14.61 4.06
C ALA A 181 2.61 15.15 3.73
N CYS A 182 2.69 16.30 3.04
CA CYS A 182 3.95 16.91 2.66
C CYS A 182 3.85 18.44 2.66
N ILE A 183 4.62 19.11 3.51
CA ILE A 183 4.59 20.58 3.63
C ILE A 183 5.00 21.31 2.35
N ARG A 184 5.80 20.68 1.48
CA ARG A 184 6.28 21.29 0.23
C ARG A 184 5.20 21.40 -0.87
N ILE A 185 4.11 20.67 -0.74
CA ILE A 185 3.00 20.67 -1.70
C ILE A 185 1.67 21.01 -1.04
N SER A 186 1.64 21.13 0.28
CA SER A 186 0.44 21.45 1.04
C SER A 186 0.05 22.91 0.85
N PRO A 187 -1.23 23.22 0.56
CA PRO A 187 -1.71 24.60 0.53
C PRO A 187 -1.62 25.30 1.87
N GLU A 188 -1.62 24.57 3.00
CA GLU A 188 -1.45 25.11 4.35
C GLU A 188 -0.05 25.75 4.55
N HIS A 189 0.92 25.36 3.71
CA HIS A 189 2.31 25.83 3.75
C HIS A 189 2.72 26.57 2.46
N ALA A 190 1.80 27.33 1.87
CA ALA A 190 2.03 28.07 0.63
C ALA A 190 3.17 29.09 0.71
N HIS A 191 3.56 29.50 1.93
CA HIS A 191 4.69 30.40 2.18
C HIS A 191 6.08 29.76 1.93
N ILE A 192 6.16 28.42 1.78
CA ILE A 192 7.40 27.75 1.38
C ILE A 192 7.66 28.07 -0.08
N GLU A 193 8.84 28.63 -0.39
CA GLU A 193 9.16 29.23 -1.69
C GLU A 193 8.87 28.30 -2.90
N GLU A 194 8.35 28.90 -3.99
CA GLU A 194 7.97 28.17 -5.20
C GLU A 194 9.16 27.44 -5.87
N ASN A 195 10.38 28.01 -5.76
CA ASN A 195 11.59 27.38 -6.30
C ASN A 195 11.92 26.04 -5.63
N GLU A 196 11.63 25.90 -4.35
CA GLU A 196 11.78 24.64 -3.60
C GLU A 196 10.68 23.65 -3.97
N LYS A 197 9.45 24.14 -4.25
CA LYS A 197 8.33 23.30 -4.72
C LYS A 197 8.58 22.75 -6.12
N ALA A 198 9.22 23.52 -7.00
CA ALA A 198 9.55 23.12 -8.37
C ALA A 198 10.44 21.87 -8.45
N GLY A 199 11.28 21.63 -7.43
CA GLY A 199 12.11 20.44 -7.31
C GLY A 199 11.32 19.12 -7.21
N LEU A 200 10.08 19.15 -6.73
CA LEU A 200 9.22 17.96 -6.63
C LEU A 200 8.57 17.55 -7.96
N GLY A 201 8.45 18.51 -8.91
CA GLY A 201 7.83 18.27 -10.22
C GLY A 201 8.78 17.70 -11.30
N ARG A 202 10.09 17.76 -11.08
CA ARG A 202 11.10 17.40 -12.09
C ARG A 202 11.67 15.98 -11.99
N VAL A 203 11.05 15.09 -11.26
CA VAL A 203 11.48 13.70 -11.18
C VAL A 203 10.73 12.89 -12.23
N GLY A 204 11.30 12.89 -13.43
CA GLY A 204 11.14 11.86 -14.46
C GLY A 204 10.04 12.10 -15.49
N ASN A 205 10.47 12.61 -16.63
CA ASN A 205 10.01 12.11 -17.93
C ASN A 205 10.75 10.80 -18.25
#